data_5bf35b54dd549adcfe223c13efb04be4
#
_entry.id   5bf35b54dd549adcfe223c13efb04be4
#
_cell.length_a   1.000
_cell.length_b   1.000
_cell.length_c   1.000
_cell.angle_alpha   90.00
_cell.angle_beta   90.00
_cell.angle_gamma   90.00
#
_symmetry.space_group_name_H-M   'P 1'
#
loop_
_entity.id
_entity.type
_entity.pdbx_description
1 polymer ?
#
loop_
_entity_poly.entity_id
_entity_poly.type
_entity_poly.pdbx_seq_one_letter_code
_entity_poly.pdbx_strand_id
1 'polypeptide(L)'
;MIEVKKLVKRFGLKTILRGLDFSVQPGEFVALLGPNGAGKTTFLRILATLSRPSLGQVQVAGYNIPNQAAEVRAKLGVVSHLPLLYPDLTAEENIRFYGRMYGIADMETRVTEVLQMVGLDNRRKDLVRTFSRGMQQRLAIGRAVVHDPEVMLFDEPYTGLDQDASEMLDDVLRSVAAKGRTVVMTSHDLARAEELATRFDILSRGVIATSAKHEDLKNTNLLAFYKKSLEA
;
A
#
# COMPACT_ATOMS: atom_id res chain seq x y z
N MET A 1 10.17 -10.35 4.53
CA MET A 1 9.56 -9.91 3.26
C MET A 1 10.06 -8.53 2.81
N ILE A 2 10.11 -7.55 3.70
CA ILE A 2 10.75 -6.25 3.46
C ILE A 2 11.86 -6.06 4.47
N GLU A 3 13.03 -5.63 4.03
CA GLU A 3 14.16 -5.24 4.89
C GLU A 3 14.73 -3.89 4.44
N VAL A 4 14.89 -2.98 5.40
CA VAL A 4 15.45 -1.64 5.18
C VAL A 4 16.48 -1.37 6.27
N LYS A 5 17.71 -1.02 5.89
CA LYS A 5 18.81 -0.77 6.80
C LYS A 5 19.42 0.60 6.53
N LYS A 6 19.41 1.49 7.54
CA LYS A 6 20.02 2.81 7.53
C LYS A 6 19.63 3.65 6.31
N LEU A 7 18.35 3.58 5.90
CA LEU A 7 17.84 4.27 4.73
C LEU A 7 17.90 5.79 4.91
N VAL A 8 18.59 6.45 4.01
CA VAL A 8 18.60 7.91 3.90
C VAL A 8 18.00 8.33 2.56
N LYS A 9 17.11 9.33 2.58
CA LYS A 9 16.61 9.99 1.37
C LYS A 9 16.76 11.49 1.48
N ARG A 10 17.42 12.09 0.47
CA ARG A 10 17.62 13.53 0.34
C ARG A 10 17.01 14.04 -0.97
N PHE A 11 16.48 15.24 -0.95
CA PHE A 11 16.11 16.04 -2.11
C PHE A 11 16.85 17.38 -2.02
N GLY A 12 17.90 17.54 -2.83
CA GLY A 12 18.84 18.64 -2.66
C GLY A 12 19.43 18.63 -1.25
N LEU A 13 19.32 19.74 -0.54
CA LEU A 13 19.82 19.90 0.83
C LEU A 13 18.88 19.33 1.91
N LYS A 14 17.62 19.03 1.55
CA LYS A 14 16.62 18.56 2.52
C LYS A 14 16.69 17.05 2.70
N THR A 15 17.03 16.58 3.91
CA THR A 15 16.98 15.17 4.28
C THR A 15 15.57 14.85 4.79
N ILE A 16 14.89 13.90 4.13
CA ILE A 16 13.53 13.43 4.48
C ILE A 16 13.58 12.18 5.36
N LEU A 17 14.39 11.17 4.95
CA LEU A 17 14.60 9.97 5.75
C LEU A 17 16.02 9.96 6.27
N ARG A 18 16.21 9.59 7.55
CA ARG A 18 17.44 9.90 8.32
C ARG A 18 18.05 8.65 8.95
N GLY A 19 18.37 7.65 8.14
CA GLY A 19 18.91 6.38 8.64
C GLY A 19 17.80 5.44 9.17
N LEU A 20 16.68 5.40 8.46
CA LEU A 20 15.51 4.60 8.83
C LEU A 20 15.83 3.11 8.70
N ASP A 21 15.55 2.37 9.78
CA ASP A 21 15.51 0.90 9.83
C ASP A 21 14.05 0.45 9.86
N PHE A 22 13.71 -0.59 9.08
CA PHE A 22 12.33 -1.11 9.00
C PHE A 22 12.35 -2.54 8.47
N SER A 23 11.54 -3.40 9.03
CA SER A 23 11.39 -4.77 8.53
C SER A 23 9.94 -5.21 8.58
N VAL A 24 9.52 -6.06 7.64
CA VAL A 24 8.17 -6.66 7.60
C VAL A 24 8.32 -8.15 7.30
N GLN A 25 7.68 -8.98 8.13
CA GLN A 25 7.64 -10.42 7.91
C GLN A 25 6.60 -10.80 6.85
N PRO A 26 6.71 -11.97 6.21
CA PRO A 26 5.66 -12.47 5.33
C PRO A 26 4.31 -12.52 6.03
N GLY A 27 3.26 -12.04 5.36
CA GLY A 27 1.88 -12.06 5.85
C GLY A 27 1.55 -10.98 6.90
N GLU A 28 2.50 -10.14 7.33
CA GLU A 28 2.17 -9.01 8.21
C GLU A 28 1.39 -7.92 7.47
N PHE A 29 0.42 -7.31 8.18
CA PHE A 29 -0.22 -6.07 7.78
C PHE A 29 0.28 -4.93 8.69
N VAL A 30 1.15 -4.08 8.16
CA VAL A 30 1.75 -2.97 8.89
C VAL A 30 1.06 -1.66 8.52
N ALA A 31 0.52 -0.95 9.51
CA ALA A 31 0.10 0.44 9.37
C ALA A 31 1.28 1.36 9.70
N LEU A 32 1.75 2.09 8.70
CA LEU A 32 2.77 3.13 8.84
C LEU A 32 2.09 4.47 9.10
N LEU A 33 2.08 4.87 10.35
CA LEU A 33 1.44 6.08 10.85
C LEU A 33 2.46 7.22 11.02
N GLY A 34 1.98 8.44 11.19
CA GLY A 34 2.86 9.58 11.45
C GLY A 34 2.29 10.89 10.88
N PRO A 35 2.79 12.04 11.34
CA PRO A 35 2.29 13.34 10.92
C PRO A 35 2.57 13.62 9.42
N ASN A 36 1.88 14.63 8.89
CA ASN A 36 2.15 15.11 7.54
C ASN A 36 3.60 15.59 7.44
N GLY A 37 4.26 15.22 6.33
CA GLY A 37 5.67 15.55 6.11
C GLY A 37 6.69 14.66 6.84
N ALA A 38 6.26 13.66 7.62
CA ALA A 38 7.17 12.70 8.28
C ALA A 38 8.01 11.86 7.31
N GLY A 39 7.56 11.71 6.06
CA GLY A 39 8.27 10.95 5.03
C GLY A 39 7.54 9.68 4.57
N LYS A 40 6.31 9.40 5.00
CA LYS A 40 5.53 8.19 4.68
C LYS A 40 5.47 7.90 3.17
N THR A 41 4.92 8.82 2.39
CA THR A 41 4.84 8.69 0.92
C THR A 41 6.23 8.58 0.28
N THR A 42 7.23 9.30 0.80
CA THR A 42 8.62 9.19 0.29
C THR A 42 9.16 7.78 0.52
N PHE A 43 8.92 7.22 1.69
CA PHE A 43 9.33 5.87 2.04
C PHE A 43 8.62 4.82 1.16
N LEU A 44 7.29 4.90 1.05
CA LEU A 44 6.55 3.99 0.16
C LEU A 44 7.03 4.09 -1.30
N ARG A 45 7.33 5.29 -1.81
CA ARG A 45 7.85 5.47 -3.17
C ARG A 45 9.21 4.80 -3.38
N ILE A 46 10.03 4.68 -2.34
CA ILE A 46 11.30 3.93 -2.42
C ILE A 46 11.00 2.43 -2.47
N LEU A 47 10.14 1.91 -1.57
CA LEU A 47 9.72 0.50 -1.60
C LEU A 47 9.06 0.12 -2.93
N ALA A 48 8.29 1.06 -3.51
CA ALA A 48 7.64 0.91 -4.82
C ALA A 48 8.60 1.06 -6.02
N THR A 49 9.90 1.20 -5.80
CA THR A 49 10.91 1.45 -6.85
C THR A 49 10.74 2.77 -7.63
N LEU A 50 9.84 3.65 -7.20
CA LEU A 50 9.55 4.94 -7.84
C LEU A 50 10.53 6.05 -7.45
N SER A 51 11.36 5.81 -6.44
CA SER A 51 12.42 6.71 -6.00
C SER A 51 13.62 5.93 -5.51
N ARG A 52 14.83 6.34 -5.88
CA ARG A 52 16.07 5.69 -5.42
C ARG A 52 16.41 6.14 -3.99
N PRO A 53 16.91 5.25 -3.11
CA PRO A 53 17.53 5.64 -1.86
C PRO A 53 18.76 6.53 -2.13
N SER A 54 19.06 7.45 -1.20
CA SER A 54 20.31 8.22 -1.25
C SER A 54 21.47 7.43 -0.62
N LEU A 55 21.20 6.76 0.51
CA LEU A 55 22.11 5.86 1.21
C LEU A 55 21.29 4.74 1.88
N GLY A 56 21.97 3.69 2.33
CA GLY A 56 21.36 2.54 3.01
C GLY A 56 20.99 1.42 2.05
N GLN A 57 20.37 0.38 2.59
CA GLN A 57 19.99 -0.82 1.87
C GLN A 57 18.47 -1.02 1.96
N VAL A 58 17.86 -1.41 0.85
CA VAL A 58 16.42 -1.71 0.77
C VAL A 58 16.24 -3.01 -0.01
N GLN A 59 15.52 -3.94 0.59
CA GLN A 59 15.17 -5.21 -0.02
C GLN A 59 13.66 -5.42 0.09
N VAL A 60 13.01 -5.87 -0.99
CA VAL A 60 11.59 -6.19 -1.05
C VAL A 60 11.43 -7.53 -1.77
N ALA A 61 10.69 -8.46 -1.19
CA ALA A 61 10.46 -9.81 -1.70
C ALA A 61 11.77 -10.55 -2.06
N GLY A 62 12.86 -10.32 -1.30
CA GLY A 62 14.18 -10.91 -1.54
C GLY A 62 15.06 -10.17 -2.54
N TYR A 63 14.58 -9.11 -3.20
CA TYR A 63 15.28 -8.36 -4.22
C TYR A 63 15.75 -6.98 -3.77
N ASN A 64 16.95 -6.57 -4.16
CA ASN A 64 17.58 -5.33 -3.75
C ASN A 64 17.16 -4.14 -4.63
N ILE A 65 16.82 -3.02 -4.03
CA ILE A 65 16.55 -1.74 -4.69
C ILE A 65 17.82 -0.85 -4.60
N PRO A 66 18.25 -0.20 -5.70
CA PRO A 66 17.57 -0.08 -6.99
C PRO A 66 17.93 -1.16 -8.04
N ASN A 67 18.88 -2.06 -7.76
CA ASN A 67 19.52 -2.89 -8.77
C ASN A 67 18.58 -3.93 -9.41
N GLN A 68 17.63 -4.45 -8.61
CA GLN A 68 16.66 -5.49 -9.02
C GLN A 68 15.23 -4.94 -8.99
N ALA A 69 15.04 -3.69 -9.44
CA ALA A 69 13.74 -3.02 -9.39
C ALA A 69 12.68 -3.68 -10.28
N ALA A 70 13.06 -4.38 -11.34
CA ALA A 70 12.11 -5.08 -12.21
C ALA A 70 11.52 -6.31 -11.50
N GLU A 71 12.36 -7.07 -10.82
CA GLU A 71 11.99 -8.24 -10.02
C GLU A 71 11.10 -7.84 -8.85
N VAL A 72 11.44 -6.72 -8.17
CA VAL A 72 10.59 -6.15 -7.11
C VAL A 72 9.19 -5.83 -7.67
N ARG A 73 9.10 -5.14 -8.81
CA ARG A 73 7.80 -4.76 -9.40
C ARG A 73 6.95 -5.97 -9.80
N ALA A 74 7.57 -7.07 -10.20
CA ALA A 74 6.85 -8.31 -10.50
C ALA A 74 6.18 -8.94 -9.28
N LYS A 75 6.64 -8.61 -8.05
CA LYS A 75 6.14 -9.13 -6.77
C LYS A 75 5.33 -8.08 -5.97
N LEU A 76 5.16 -6.89 -6.52
CA LEU A 76 4.68 -5.73 -5.78
C LEU A 76 3.42 -5.13 -6.41
N GLY A 77 2.35 -5.03 -5.64
CA GLY A 77 1.18 -4.22 -5.97
C GLY A 77 1.24 -2.86 -5.26
N VAL A 78 0.94 -1.78 -5.99
CA VAL A 78 0.97 -0.42 -5.43
C VAL A 78 -0.33 0.31 -5.72
N VAL A 79 -0.93 0.84 -4.66
CA VAL A 79 -2.09 1.74 -4.72
C VAL A 79 -1.67 3.07 -4.11
N SER A 80 -1.67 4.11 -4.92
CA SER A 80 -1.33 5.47 -4.52
C SER A 80 -2.57 6.37 -4.58
N HIS A 81 -2.42 7.63 -4.17
CA HIS A 81 -3.49 8.63 -4.27
C HIS A 81 -3.98 8.88 -5.71
N LEU A 82 -3.18 8.51 -6.72
CA LEU A 82 -3.59 8.49 -8.12
C LEU A 82 -3.98 7.06 -8.50
N PRO A 83 -5.21 6.81 -8.99
CA PRO A 83 -5.68 5.46 -9.31
C PRO A 83 -4.93 4.82 -10.48
N LEU A 84 -4.29 5.63 -11.35
CA LEU A 84 -3.57 5.18 -12.54
C LEU A 84 -4.45 4.27 -13.43
N LEU A 85 -5.66 4.69 -13.67
CA LEU A 85 -6.65 4.04 -14.52
C LEU A 85 -6.84 4.84 -15.80
N TYR A 86 -7.23 4.16 -16.87
CA TYR A 86 -7.61 4.76 -18.14
C TYR A 86 -9.11 5.08 -18.12
N PRO A 87 -9.52 6.37 -18.09
CA PRO A 87 -10.91 6.75 -17.90
C PRO A 87 -11.82 6.37 -19.08
N ASP A 88 -11.27 6.28 -20.28
CA ASP A 88 -11.99 5.92 -21.51
C ASP A 88 -12.00 4.41 -21.80
N LEU A 89 -11.44 3.59 -20.92
CA LEU A 89 -11.59 2.15 -20.92
C LEU A 89 -12.63 1.73 -19.88
N THR A 90 -13.26 0.59 -20.12
CA THR A 90 -14.13 -0.08 -19.14
C THR A 90 -13.31 -0.64 -17.98
N ALA A 91 -14.00 -1.07 -16.91
CA ALA A 91 -13.32 -1.70 -15.77
C ALA A 91 -12.55 -2.96 -16.22
N GLU A 92 -13.19 -3.85 -17.00
CA GLU A 92 -12.54 -5.08 -17.48
C GLU A 92 -11.37 -4.79 -18.43
N GLU A 93 -11.49 -3.79 -19.29
CA GLU A 93 -10.41 -3.39 -20.20
C GLU A 93 -9.21 -2.83 -19.44
N ASN A 94 -9.44 -2.06 -18.36
CA ASN A 94 -8.37 -1.61 -17.48
C ASN A 94 -7.63 -2.80 -16.85
N ILE A 95 -8.34 -3.76 -16.24
CA ILE A 95 -7.70 -4.93 -15.62
C ILE A 95 -6.98 -5.77 -16.67
N ARG A 96 -7.61 -5.99 -17.84
CA ARG A 96 -7.00 -6.73 -18.96
C ARG A 96 -5.73 -6.06 -19.48
N PHE A 97 -5.71 -4.73 -19.59
CA PHE A 97 -4.53 -3.98 -20.02
C PHE A 97 -3.33 -4.25 -19.11
N TYR A 98 -3.52 -4.08 -17.78
CA TYR A 98 -2.44 -4.35 -16.82
C TYR A 98 -2.07 -5.83 -16.74
N GLY A 99 -3.04 -6.73 -16.78
CA GLY A 99 -2.76 -8.17 -16.79
C GLY A 99 -1.89 -8.60 -17.98
N ARG A 100 -2.11 -8.03 -19.16
CA ARG A 100 -1.27 -8.26 -20.35
C ARG A 100 0.18 -7.80 -20.13
N MET A 101 0.39 -6.67 -19.46
CA MET A 101 1.74 -6.19 -19.14
C MET A 101 2.51 -7.15 -18.24
N TYR A 102 1.81 -7.93 -17.41
CA TYR A 102 2.40 -8.96 -16.54
C TYR A 102 2.38 -10.36 -17.16
N GLY A 103 1.91 -10.53 -18.39
CA GLY A 103 1.91 -11.81 -19.09
C GLY A 103 0.95 -12.85 -18.51
N ILE A 104 -0.19 -12.44 -17.96
CA ILE A 104 -1.19 -13.36 -17.39
C ILE A 104 -1.76 -14.25 -18.49
N ALA A 105 -1.63 -15.57 -18.34
CA ALA A 105 -2.02 -16.54 -19.36
C ALA A 105 -3.55 -16.68 -19.47
N ASP A 106 -4.24 -16.94 -18.35
CA ASP A 106 -5.72 -17.03 -18.31
C ASP A 106 -6.31 -15.66 -17.91
N MET A 107 -6.37 -14.77 -18.88
CA MET A 107 -6.79 -13.39 -18.68
C MET A 107 -8.27 -13.27 -18.33
N GLU A 108 -9.16 -14.06 -18.95
CA GLU A 108 -10.61 -13.92 -18.75
C GLU A 108 -11.02 -14.36 -17.35
N THR A 109 -10.50 -15.50 -16.89
CA THR A 109 -10.69 -15.95 -15.51
C THR A 109 -10.13 -14.93 -14.53
N ARG A 110 -8.92 -14.41 -14.78
CA ARG A 110 -8.28 -13.46 -13.89
C ARG A 110 -9.00 -12.13 -13.79
N VAL A 111 -9.50 -11.59 -14.90
CA VAL A 111 -10.33 -10.36 -14.92
C VAL A 111 -11.59 -10.56 -14.07
N THR A 112 -12.27 -11.70 -14.23
CA THR A 112 -13.48 -12.01 -13.47
C THR A 112 -13.21 -12.12 -11.97
N GLU A 113 -12.18 -12.86 -11.57
CA GLU A 113 -11.78 -13.00 -10.16
C GLU A 113 -11.46 -11.62 -9.52
N VAL A 114 -10.72 -10.79 -10.24
CA VAL A 114 -10.31 -9.47 -9.73
C VAL A 114 -11.52 -8.56 -9.60
N LEU A 115 -12.41 -8.49 -10.60
CA LEU A 115 -13.60 -7.64 -10.54
C LEU A 115 -14.58 -8.08 -9.45
N GLN A 116 -14.73 -9.39 -9.23
CA GLN A 116 -15.50 -9.92 -8.11
C GLN A 116 -14.88 -9.55 -6.76
N MET A 117 -13.55 -9.71 -6.60
CA MET A 117 -12.83 -9.35 -5.37
C MET A 117 -13.04 -7.89 -4.98
N VAL A 118 -13.05 -6.97 -5.97
CA VAL A 118 -13.22 -5.53 -5.71
C VAL A 118 -14.68 -5.06 -5.79
N GLY A 119 -15.65 -6.00 -5.94
CA GLY A 119 -17.09 -5.72 -5.98
C GLY A 119 -17.51 -4.86 -7.17
N LEU A 120 -16.89 -5.06 -8.35
CA LEU A 120 -17.17 -4.30 -9.57
C LEU A 120 -17.59 -5.18 -10.75
N ASP A 121 -17.89 -6.46 -10.55
CA ASP A 121 -18.24 -7.36 -11.64
C ASP A 121 -19.53 -6.91 -12.37
N ASN A 122 -20.53 -6.41 -11.65
CA ASN A 122 -21.77 -5.86 -12.21
C ASN A 122 -21.56 -4.57 -13.04
N ARG A 123 -20.40 -3.95 -12.91
CA ARG A 123 -20.03 -2.69 -13.59
C ARG A 123 -18.85 -2.90 -14.55
N ARG A 124 -18.53 -4.15 -14.88
CA ARG A 124 -17.35 -4.52 -15.66
C ARG A 124 -17.25 -3.83 -17.02
N LYS A 125 -18.40 -3.57 -17.67
CA LYS A 125 -18.49 -2.95 -18.99
C LYS A 125 -18.68 -1.43 -18.94
N ASP A 126 -18.77 -0.82 -17.76
CA ASP A 126 -18.93 0.61 -17.64
C ASP A 126 -17.57 1.31 -17.78
N LEU A 127 -17.58 2.47 -18.42
CA LEU A 127 -16.39 3.31 -18.59
C LEU A 127 -15.94 3.87 -17.24
N VAL A 128 -14.65 3.81 -16.94
CA VAL A 128 -14.08 4.23 -15.65
C VAL A 128 -14.34 5.72 -15.35
N ARG A 129 -14.47 6.57 -16.38
CA ARG A 129 -14.86 7.99 -16.19
C ARG A 129 -16.23 8.19 -15.54
N THR A 130 -17.11 7.18 -15.56
CA THR A 130 -18.43 7.23 -14.90
C THR A 130 -18.40 6.72 -13.44
N PHE A 131 -17.24 6.24 -12.97
CA PHE A 131 -17.09 5.68 -11.64
C PHE A 131 -16.99 6.76 -10.57
N SER A 132 -17.65 6.50 -9.44
CA SER A 132 -17.39 7.27 -8.21
C SER A 132 -15.92 7.11 -7.78
N ARG A 133 -15.44 8.00 -6.92
CA ARG A 133 -14.08 7.92 -6.39
C ARG A 133 -13.82 6.58 -5.67
N GLY A 134 -14.79 6.09 -4.88
CA GLY A 134 -14.70 4.78 -4.23
C GLY A 134 -14.61 3.63 -5.23
N MET A 135 -15.40 3.67 -6.32
CA MET A 135 -15.30 2.67 -7.39
C MET A 135 -13.93 2.73 -8.08
N GLN A 136 -13.41 3.92 -8.37
CA GLN A 136 -12.08 4.08 -8.96
C GLN A 136 -10.99 3.54 -8.02
N GLN A 137 -11.10 3.79 -6.71
CA GLN A 137 -10.16 3.29 -5.72
C GLN A 137 -10.17 1.75 -5.65
N ARG A 138 -11.36 1.13 -5.62
CA ARG A 138 -11.49 -0.33 -5.65
C ARG A 138 -10.92 -0.92 -6.94
N LEU A 139 -11.18 -0.31 -8.10
CA LEU A 139 -10.59 -0.75 -9.37
C LEU A 139 -9.07 -0.57 -9.39
N ALA A 140 -8.53 0.48 -8.77
CA ALA A 140 -7.08 0.67 -8.62
C ALA A 140 -6.43 -0.44 -7.77
N ILE A 141 -7.15 -0.96 -6.77
CA ILE A 141 -6.70 -2.16 -6.03
C ILE A 141 -6.76 -3.39 -6.96
N GLY A 142 -7.85 -3.59 -7.70
CA GLY A 142 -7.96 -4.64 -8.71
C GLY A 142 -6.77 -4.64 -9.67
N ARG A 143 -6.43 -3.47 -10.21
CA ARG A 143 -5.24 -3.26 -11.04
C ARG A 143 -3.95 -3.70 -10.32
N ALA A 144 -3.82 -3.34 -9.05
CA ALA A 144 -2.60 -3.62 -8.28
C ALA A 144 -2.45 -5.10 -7.91
N VAL A 145 -3.54 -5.87 -7.84
CA VAL A 145 -3.53 -7.30 -7.50
C VAL A 145 -3.62 -8.23 -8.71
N VAL A 146 -3.76 -7.71 -9.93
CA VAL A 146 -4.02 -8.52 -11.12
C VAL A 146 -2.96 -9.59 -11.39
N HIS A 147 -1.70 -9.30 -11.08
CA HIS A 147 -0.54 -10.20 -11.25
C HIS A 147 -0.21 -11.03 -9.99
N ASP A 148 -1.12 -11.06 -9.02
CA ASP A 148 -1.00 -11.81 -7.76
C ASP A 148 0.28 -11.48 -6.96
N PRO A 149 0.51 -10.22 -6.57
CA PRO A 149 1.72 -9.80 -5.87
C PRO A 149 1.82 -10.38 -4.47
N GLU A 150 3.05 -10.60 -3.99
CA GLU A 150 3.34 -11.05 -2.62
C GLU A 150 3.30 -9.89 -1.61
N VAL A 151 3.58 -8.66 -2.08
CA VAL A 151 3.63 -7.44 -1.26
C VAL A 151 2.67 -6.40 -1.82
N MET A 152 1.90 -5.77 -0.94
CA MET A 152 1.00 -4.66 -1.28
C MET A 152 1.39 -3.39 -0.53
N LEU A 153 1.50 -2.29 -1.26
CA LEU A 153 1.72 -0.95 -0.69
C LEU A 153 0.50 -0.07 -0.95
N PHE A 154 -0.05 0.52 0.11
CA PHE A 154 -1.17 1.45 0.05
C PHE A 154 -0.76 2.82 0.60
N ASP A 155 -0.80 3.86 -0.23
CA ASP A 155 -0.49 5.24 0.20
C ASP A 155 -1.79 6.02 0.38
N GLU A 156 -2.24 6.13 1.65
CA GLU A 156 -3.46 6.85 2.07
C GLU A 156 -4.72 6.42 1.28
N PRO A 157 -5.10 5.12 1.28
CA PRO A 157 -6.11 4.59 0.36
C PRO A 157 -7.53 5.13 0.60
N TYR A 158 -7.82 5.67 1.78
CA TYR A 158 -9.14 6.22 2.15
C TYR A 158 -9.33 7.70 1.80
N THR A 159 -8.29 8.39 1.34
CA THR A 159 -8.34 9.83 1.12
C THR A 159 -9.45 10.23 0.15
N GLY A 160 -10.43 11.01 0.66
CA GLY A 160 -11.56 11.57 -0.11
C GLY A 160 -12.65 10.54 -0.44
N LEU A 161 -12.73 9.44 0.29
CA LEU A 161 -13.87 8.54 0.29
C LEU A 161 -14.90 8.98 1.35
N ASP A 162 -16.17 8.74 1.06
CA ASP A 162 -17.24 8.80 2.05
C ASP A 162 -17.22 7.54 2.94
N GLN A 163 -18.13 7.49 3.92
CA GLN A 163 -18.20 6.40 4.89
C GLN A 163 -18.48 5.06 4.19
N ASP A 164 -19.51 5.01 3.32
CA ASP A 164 -19.92 3.78 2.65
C ASP A 164 -18.82 3.24 1.74
N ALA A 165 -18.15 4.11 0.95
CA ALA A 165 -17.04 3.72 0.10
C ALA A 165 -15.84 3.22 0.92
N SER A 166 -15.63 3.78 2.11
CA SER A 166 -14.56 3.36 3.01
C SER A 166 -14.82 1.98 3.62
N GLU A 167 -16.06 1.68 4.03
CA GLU A 167 -16.46 0.37 4.54
C GLU A 167 -16.30 -0.72 3.45
N MET A 168 -16.74 -0.42 2.23
CA MET A 168 -16.50 -1.31 1.08
C MET A 168 -15.01 -1.54 0.81
N LEU A 169 -14.18 -0.53 1.05
CA LEU A 169 -12.74 -0.63 0.89
C LEU A 169 -12.10 -1.52 1.96
N ASP A 170 -12.60 -1.45 3.21
CA ASP A 170 -12.14 -2.32 4.30
C ASP A 170 -12.30 -3.80 3.93
N ASP A 171 -13.44 -4.20 3.35
CA ASP A 171 -13.69 -5.57 2.92
C ASP A 171 -12.70 -6.02 1.83
N VAL A 172 -12.40 -5.12 0.88
CA VAL A 172 -11.40 -5.39 -0.16
C VAL A 172 -9.99 -5.55 0.46
N LEU A 173 -9.61 -4.69 1.39
CA LEU A 173 -8.31 -4.78 2.07
C LEU A 173 -8.18 -6.04 2.92
N ARG A 174 -9.25 -6.42 3.64
CA ARG A 174 -9.32 -7.71 4.37
C ARG A 174 -9.16 -8.89 3.41
N SER A 175 -9.83 -8.86 2.27
CA SER A 175 -9.70 -9.91 1.23
C SER A 175 -8.28 -9.99 0.65
N VAL A 176 -7.62 -8.85 0.47
CA VAL A 176 -6.21 -8.80 0.02
C VAL A 176 -5.29 -9.42 1.07
N ALA A 177 -5.47 -9.07 2.36
CA ALA A 177 -4.66 -9.57 3.46
C ALA A 177 -4.90 -11.07 3.73
N ALA A 178 -6.15 -11.53 3.66
CA ALA A 178 -6.54 -12.93 3.90
C ALA A 178 -5.85 -13.94 2.96
N LYS A 179 -5.36 -13.49 1.81
CA LYS A 179 -4.55 -14.32 0.89
C LYS A 179 -3.08 -14.46 1.32
N GLY A 180 -2.74 -14.07 2.55
CA GLY A 180 -1.37 -14.18 3.09
C GLY A 180 -0.38 -13.15 2.52
N ARG A 181 -0.85 -12.12 1.84
CA ARG A 181 0.01 -11.05 1.32
C ARG A 181 0.57 -10.20 2.44
N THR A 182 1.80 -9.74 2.25
CA THR A 182 2.40 -8.73 3.13
C THR A 182 1.89 -7.35 2.73
N VAL A 183 1.39 -6.58 3.69
CA VAL A 183 0.78 -5.28 3.44
C VAL A 183 1.51 -4.18 4.22
N VAL A 184 1.84 -3.07 3.56
CA VAL A 184 2.25 -1.82 4.21
C VAL A 184 1.30 -0.73 3.76
N MET A 185 0.58 -0.14 4.70
CA MET A 185 -0.41 0.90 4.44
C MET A 185 -0.05 2.16 5.21
N THR A 186 0.06 3.31 4.53
CA THR A 186 0.05 4.59 5.24
C THR A 186 -1.38 5.03 5.50
N SER A 187 -1.63 5.58 6.68
CA SER A 187 -2.91 6.18 7.03
C SER A 187 -2.74 7.33 8.02
N HIS A 188 -3.67 8.25 8.00
CA HIS A 188 -3.92 9.23 9.06
C HIS A 188 -5.19 8.89 9.86
N ASP A 189 -5.99 7.93 9.39
CA ASP A 189 -7.16 7.39 10.10
C ASP A 189 -6.71 6.24 11.02
N LEU A 190 -6.59 6.57 12.30
CA LEU A 190 -6.12 5.61 13.31
C LEU A 190 -7.16 4.50 13.57
N ALA A 191 -8.46 4.82 13.52
CA ALA A 191 -9.50 3.84 13.80
C ALA A 191 -9.48 2.71 12.76
N ARG A 192 -9.44 3.06 11.48
CA ARG A 192 -9.34 2.07 10.40
C ARG A 192 -8.02 1.31 10.39
N ALA A 193 -6.92 2.00 10.74
CA ALA A 193 -5.62 1.33 10.88
C ALA A 193 -5.68 0.27 12.00
N GLU A 194 -6.34 0.58 13.12
CA GLU A 194 -6.49 -0.33 14.27
C GLU A 194 -7.31 -1.58 13.92
N GLU A 195 -8.33 -1.45 13.07
CA GLU A 195 -9.17 -2.58 12.65
C GLU A 195 -8.48 -3.55 11.67
N LEU A 196 -7.51 -3.07 10.89
CA LEU A 196 -6.94 -3.84 9.79
C LEU A 196 -5.52 -4.34 10.07
N ALA A 197 -4.71 -3.55 10.77
CA ALA A 197 -3.29 -3.83 10.89
C ALA A 197 -2.95 -4.76 12.05
N THR A 198 -1.97 -5.62 11.83
CA THR A 198 -1.39 -6.49 12.88
C THR A 198 -0.26 -5.79 13.64
N ARG A 199 0.31 -4.72 13.05
CA ARG A 199 1.39 -3.91 13.64
C ARG A 199 1.28 -2.44 13.21
N PHE A 200 1.68 -1.56 14.11
CA PHE A 200 1.72 -0.11 13.94
C PHE A 200 3.14 0.41 14.08
N ASP A 201 3.64 1.05 13.06
CA ASP A 201 4.95 1.71 13.07
C ASP A 201 4.76 3.22 12.93
N ILE A 202 5.31 3.99 13.86
CA ILE A 202 5.17 5.45 13.87
C ILE A 202 6.40 6.07 13.23
N LEU A 203 6.21 6.66 12.04
CA LEU A 203 7.24 7.44 11.36
C LEU A 203 7.19 8.90 11.84
N SER A 204 8.26 9.36 12.45
CA SER A 204 8.45 10.75 12.89
C SER A 204 9.83 11.25 12.51
N ARG A 205 9.92 12.48 12.03
CA ARG A 205 11.18 13.15 11.67
C ARG A 205 12.12 12.31 10.78
N GLY A 206 11.56 11.43 9.96
CA GLY A 206 12.31 10.61 9.00
C GLY A 206 12.90 9.32 9.56
N VAL A 207 12.51 8.89 10.74
CA VAL A 207 12.87 7.60 11.37
C VAL A 207 11.63 6.90 11.92
N ILE A 208 11.67 5.58 12.11
CA ILE A 208 10.67 4.87 12.91
C ILE A 208 10.93 5.21 14.38
N ALA A 209 10.04 5.99 14.97
CA ALA A 209 10.16 6.42 16.36
C ALA A 209 9.82 5.28 17.32
N THR A 210 8.80 4.50 16.99
CA THR A 210 8.35 3.36 17.79
C THR A 210 7.51 2.41 16.95
N SER A 211 7.38 1.17 17.42
CA SER A 211 6.57 0.12 16.82
C SER A 211 5.82 -0.63 17.91
N ALA A 212 4.59 -1.08 17.63
CA ALA A 212 3.81 -1.94 18.52
C ALA A 212 3.01 -2.94 17.69
N LYS A 213 2.88 -4.16 18.16
CA LYS A 213 1.92 -5.11 17.61
C LYS A 213 0.52 -4.79 18.13
N HIS A 214 -0.50 -5.15 17.35
CA HIS A 214 -1.90 -4.97 17.76
C HIS A 214 -2.18 -5.65 19.12
N GLU A 215 -1.64 -6.84 19.34
CA GLU A 215 -1.80 -7.59 20.59
C GLU A 215 -1.21 -6.89 21.82
N ASP A 216 -0.18 -6.06 21.65
CA ASP A 216 0.48 -5.32 22.73
C ASP A 216 -0.33 -4.09 23.17
N LEU A 217 -1.26 -3.63 22.33
CA LEU A 217 -2.10 -2.44 22.59
C LEU A 217 -3.43 -2.75 23.29
N LYS A 218 -3.69 -4.00 23.70
CA LYS A 218 -4.96 -4.41 24.34
C LYS A 218 -5.36 -3.57 25.55
N ASN A 219 -4.39 -2.95 26.25
CA ASN A 219 -4.59 -2.11 27.42
C ASN A 219 -4.34 -0.60 27.15
N THR A 220 -4.02 -0.23 25.89
CA THR A 220 -3.71 1.14 25.50
C THR A 220 -4.27 1.34 24.10
N ASN A 221 -5.17 2.31 23.90
CA ASN A 221 -5.69 2.54 22.56
C ASN A 221 -4.60 3.12 21.64
N LEU A 222 -4.74 2.87 20.34
CA LEU A 222 -3.77 3.31 19.33
C LEU A 222 -3.53 4.82 19.34
N LEU A 223 -4.56 5.62 19.65
CA LEU A 223 -4.45 7.08 19.73
C LEU A 223 -3.50 7.53 20.85
N ALA A 224 -3.58 6.91 22.04
CA ALA A 224 -2.68 7.21 23.16
C ALA A 224 -1.24 6.82 22.82
N PHE A 225 -1.04 5.63 22.23
CA PHE A 225 0.26 5.17 21.74
C PHE A 225 0.84 6.15 20.72
N TYR A 226 0.04 6.56 19.72
CA TYR A 226 0.45 7.52 18.69
C TYR A 226 0.88 8.86 19.28
N LYS A 227 0.06 9.46 20.18
CA LYS A 227 0.40 10.75 20.83
C LYS A 227 1.70 10.70 21.58
N LYS A 228 1.87 9.67 22.46
CA LYS A 228 3.10 9.47 23.23
C LYS A 228 4.34 9.33 22.33
N SER A 229 4.19 8.67 21.19
CA SER A 229 5.28 8.46 20.23
C SER A 229 5.74 9.73 19.50
N LEU A 230 4.94 10.78 19.47
CA LEU A 230 5.30 12.06 18.84
C LEU A 230 5.93 13.05 19.83
N GLU A 231 5.76 12.84 21.13
CA GLU A 231 6.33 13.68 22.20
C GLU A 231 7.78 13.29 22.54
N ALA A 232 8.18 12.07 22.18
CA ALA A 232 9.54 11.54 22.36
C ALA A 232 10.47 11.94 21.20
#